data_d6569a644ab8c095175a6c72dca0e7ef
#
_entry.id   d6569a644ab8c095175a6c72dca0e7ef
#
_cell.length_a   1.000
_cell.length_b   1.000
_cell.length_c   1.000
_cell.angle_alpha   90.00
_cell.angle_beta   90.00
_cell.angle_gamma   90.00
#
_symmetry.space_group_name_H-M   'P 1'
#
loop_
_entity.id
_entity.type
_entity.pdbx_description
1 polymer ?
#
loop_
_entity_poly.entity_id
_entity_poly.type
_entity_poly.pdbx_seq_one_letter_code
_entity_poly.pdbx_strand_id
1 'polypeptide(L)'
;MNIESRASFAVRGLQVLLSLIAVFHLVAGAGLMFSITFQRFAVAGYGAELDWTARNIYFLRIVGSFAFVLGTIAAMAARNPLEYSIVPIGFIEFFLLRNIHRHLYSQELYEGFGVSSLTNDLTTVFFGVQAIALAGFLWAAHRK
;
A
#
# COMPACT_ATOMS: atom_id res chain seq x y z
N MET A 1 -29.12 5.72 -13.06
CA MET A 1 -27.83 5.23 -13.58
C MET A 1 -28.05 3.78 -13.97
N ASN A 2 -27.89 3.43 -15.26
CA ASN A 2 -28.09 2.06 -15.73
C ASN A 2 -26.90 1.17 -15.32
N ILE A 3 -27.05 -0.16 -15.47
CA ILE A 3 -26.04 -1.15 -15.03
C ILE A 3 -24.69 -0.92 -15.74
N GLU A 4 -24.72 -0.64 -17.03
CA GLU A 4 -23.51 -0.39 -17.82
C GLU A 4 -22.71 0.84 -17.34
N SER A 5 -23.41 1.92 -16.94
CA SER A 5 -22.73 3.11 -16.42
C SER A 5 -22.11 2.86 -15.04
N ARG A 6 -22.70 2.00 -14.22
CA ARG A 6 -22.16 1.60 -12.92
C ARG A 6 -20.90 0.75 -13.07
N ALA A 7 -20.92 -0.24 -13.96
CA ALA A 7 -19.75 -1.08 -14.24
C ALA A 7 -18.58 -0.24 -14.79
N SER A 8 -18.85 0.68 -15.72
CA SER A 8 -17.83 1.60 -16.25
C SER A 8 -17.24 2.51 -15.17
N PHE A 9 -18.05 3.04 -14.26
CA PHE A 9 -17.59 3.84 -13.13
C PHE A 9 -16.69 3.02 -12.18
N ALA A 10 -17.10 1.78 -11.85
CA ALA A 10 -16.34 0.91 -10.97
C ALA A 10 -14.97 0.53 -11.57
N VAL A 11 -14.89 0.24 -12.87
CA VAL A 11 -13.63 -0.03 -13.57
C VAL A 11 -12.71 1.18 -13.52
N ARG A 12 -13.24 2.39 -13.77
CA ARG A 12 -12.45 3.63 -13.66
C ARG A 12 -11.96 3.86 -12.22
N GLY A 13 -12.80 3.57 -11.21
CA GLY A 13 -12.40 3.63 -9.80
C GLY A 13 -11.23 2.71 -9.49
N LEU A 14 -11.26 1.46 -9.99
CA LEU A 14 -10.13 0.53 -9.88
C LEU A 14 -8.88 1.06 -10.57
N GLN A 15 -9.00 1.59 -11.79
CA GLN A 15 -7.87 2.14 -12.53
C GLN A 15 -7.21 3.30 -11.77
N VAL A 16 -8.00 4.24 -11.26
CA VAL A 16 -7.49 5.37 -10.49
C VAL A 16 -6.80 4.90 -9.21
N LEU A 17 -7.46 4.01 -8.44
CA LEU A 17 -6.92 3.54 -7.17
C LEU A 17 -5.64 2.74 -7.37
N LEU A 18 -5.60 1.83 -8.34
CA LEU A 18 -4.38 1.08 -8.68
C LEU A 18 -3.26 1.99 -9.19
N SER A 19 -3.59 3.05 -9.94
CA SER A 19 -2.60 4.04 -10.39
C SER A 19 -2.01 4.81 -9.20
N LEU A 20 -2.82 5.21 -8.23
CA LEU A 20 -2.35 5.87 -7.01
C LEU A 20 -1.45 4.93 -6.18
N ILE A 21 -1.85 3.67 -6.02
CA ILE A 21 -1.05 2.64 -5.35
C ILE A 21 0.28 2.45 -6.10
N ALA A 22 0.24 2.39 -7.44
CA ALA A 22 1.44 2.25 -8.27
C ALA A 22 2.41 3.41 -8.09
N VAL A 23 1.94 4.65 -8.22
CA VAL A 23 2.78 5.85 -8.06
C VAL A 23 3.39 5.89 -6.66
N PHE A 24 2.59 5.67 -5.62
CA PHE A 24 3.08 5.64 -4.26
C PHE A 24 4.20 4.60 -4.08
N HIS A 25 3.98 3.36 -4.51
CA HIS A 25 4.96 2.28 -4.32
C HIS A 25 6.20 2.45 -5.20
N LEU A 26 6.08 2.97 -6.42
CA LEU A 26 7.22 3.26 -7.28
C LEU A 26 8.10 4.37 -6.69
N VAL A 27 7.48 5.48 -6.24
CA VAL A 27 8.21 6.62 -5.64
C VAL A 27 8.84 6.20 -4.32
N ALA A 28 8.06 5.56 -3.43
CA ALA A 28 8.57 5.08 -2.15
C ALA A 28 9.66 4.02 -2.34
N GLY A 29 9.45 3.09 -3.27
CA GLY A 29 10.42 2.05 -3.59
C GLY A 29 11.75 2.61 -4.10
N ALA A 30 11.72 3.47 -5.12
CA ALA A 30 12.91 4.12 -5.64
C ALA A 30 13.60 4.99 -4.57
N GLY A 31 12.84 5.78 -3.81
CA GLY A 31 13.36 6.61 -2.75
C GLY A 31 14.07 5.81 -1.66
N LEU A 32 13.47 4.71 -1.19
CA LEU A 32 14.07 3.82 -0.19
C LEU A 32 15.32 3.10 -0.71
N MET A 33 15.36 2.73 -1.99
CA MET A 33 16.53 2.06 -2.58
C MET A 33 17.73 2.99 -2.72
N PHE A 34 17.50 4.21 -3.19
CA PHE A 34 18.62 5.04 -3.70
C PHE A 34 18.90 6.29 -2.88
N SER A 35 18.03 6.71 -1.95
CA SER A 35 18.18 7.96 -1.22
C SER A 35 18.09 7.80 0.30
N ILE A 36 19.22 8.00 1.00
CA ILE A 36 19.24 8.00 2.47
C ILE A 36 18.38 9.14 3.06
N THR A 37 18.34 10.28 2.37
CA THR A 37 17.49 11.41 2.76
C THR A 37 16.01 11.04 2.68
N PHE A 38 15.62 10.33 1.61
CA PHE A 38 14.25 9.82 1.48
C PHE A 38 13.94 8.74 2.54
N GLN A 39 14.90 7.86 2.84
CA GLN A 39 14.72 6.87 3.92
C GLN A 39 14.42 7.56 5.25
N ARG A 40 15.19 8.61 5.62
CA ARG A 40 14.97 9.40 6.83
C ARG A 40 13.60 10.06 6.83
N PHE A 41 13.21 10.68 5.73
CA PHE A 41 11.92 11.30 5.57
C PHE A 41 10.77 10.28 5.71
N ALA A 42 10.89 9.11 5.07
CA ALA A 42 9.89 8.06 5.12
C ALA A 42 9.73 7.48 6.53
N VAL A 43 10.84 7.21 7.24
CA VAL A 43 10.83 6.71 8.62
C VAL A 43 10.19 7.73 9.56
N ALA A 44 10.59 9.00 9.46
CA ALA A 44 10.01 10.08 10.26
C ALA A 44 8.52 10.30 9.95
N GLY A 45 8.14 10.28 8.66
CA GLY A 45 6.74 10.39 8.23
C GLY A 45 5.86 9.23 8.68
N TYR A 46 6.46 8.06 8.90
CA TYR A 46 5.80 6.89 9.49
C TYR A 46 5.69 7.00 11.02
N GLY A 47 6.32 8.01 11.64
CA GLY A 47 6.40 8.19 13.09
C GLY A 47 7.28 7.16 13.77
N ALA A 48 8.26 6.60 13.04
CA ALA A 48 9.17 5.60 13.55
C ALA A 48 10.54 6.21 13.90
N GLU A 49 11.20 5.65 14.90
CA GLU A 49 12.58 5.91 15.26
C GLU A 49 13.43 4.72 14.82
N LEU A 50 14.53 4.98 14.17
CA LEU A 50 15.43 3.95 13.66
C LEU A 50 16.90 4.33 13.83
N ASP A 51 17.70 3.42 14.37
CA ASP A 51 19.14 3.57 14.35
C ASP A 51 19.68 3.48 12.93
N TRP A 52 20.46 4.50 12.51
CA TRP A 52 20.98 4.61 11.13
C TRP A 52 22.26 3.79 10.94
N THR A 53 22.18 2.48 11.28
CA THR A 53 23.26 1.51 11.04
C THR A 53 23.26 1.04 9.58
N ALA A 54 24.39 0.54 9.12
CA ALA A 54 24.51 -0.06 7.78
C ALA A 54 23.49 -1.19 7.56
N ARG A 55 23.17 -1.96 8.61
CA ARG A 55 22.15 -3.03 8.58
C ARG A 55 20.77 -2.47 8.28
N ASN A 56 20.34 -1.44 9.01
CA ASN A 56 19.01 -0.86 8.87
C ASN A 56 18.85 -0.12 7.53
N ILE A 57 19.89 0.57 7.09
CA ILE A 57 19.93 1.19 5.76
C ILE A 57 19.76 0.14 4.66
N TYR A 58 20.48 -0.99 4.76
CA TYR A 58 20.39 -2.07 3.80
C TYR A 58 18.99 -2.73 3.82
N PHE A 59 18.43 -2.93 5.01
CA PHE A 59 17.07 -3.46 5.16
C PHE A 59 16.03 -2.55 4.47
N LEU A 60 16.12 -1.23 4.67
CA LEU A 60 15.24 -0.27 3.99
C LEU A 60 15.38 -0.33 2.45
N ARG A 61 16.58 -0.59 1.92
CA ARG A 61 16.79 -0.79 0.48
C ARG A 61 16.07 -2.05 -0.03
N ILE A 62 16.11 -3.15 0.72
CA ILE A 62 15.37 -4.37 0.39
C ILE A 62 13.86 -4.09 0.40
N VAL A 63 13.34 -3.43 1.43
CA VAL A 63 11.93 -3.02 1.51
C VAL A 63 11.56 -2.15 0.30
N GLY A 64 12.46 -1.22 -0.08
CA GLY A 64 12.31 -0.40 -1.27
C GLY A 64 12.19 -1.21 -2.56
N SER A 65 12.99 -2.27 -2.70
CA SER A 65 12.92 -3.16 -3.87
C SER A 65 11.57 -3.86 -3.97
N PHE A 66 11.05 -4.38 -2.87
CA PHE A 66 9.72 -4.99 -2.84
C PHE A 66 8.63 -3.98 -3.16
N ALA A 67 8.69 -2.79 -2.56
CA ALA A 67 7.74 -1.73 -2.86
C ALA A 67 7.76 -1.35 -4.36
N PHE A 68 8.95 -1.24 -4.96
CA PHE A 68 9.08 -0.91 -6.37
C PHE A 68 8.44 -1.97 -7.28
N VAL A 69 8.66 -3.25 -6.98
CA VAL A 69 8.02 -4.37 -7.71
C VAL A 69 6.51 -4.33 -7.57
N LEU A 70 5.98 -4.12 -6.35
CA LEU A 70 4.54 -3.98 -6.12
C LEU A 70 3.95 -2.80 -6.92
N GLY A 71 4.65 -1.68 -6.97
CA GLY A 71 4.27 -0.52 -7.77
C GLY A 71 4.21 -0.83 -9.27
N THR A 72 5.18 -1.60 -9.78
CA THR A 72 5.21 -2.03 -11.18
C THR A 72 4.00 -2.93 -11.51
N ILE A 73 3.71 -3.90 -10.64
CA ILE A 73 2.57 -4.81 -10.81
C ILE A 73 1.24 -4.03 -10.77
N ALA A 74 1.10 -3.08 -9.83
CA ALA A 74 -0.08 -2.22 -9.75
C ALA A 74 -0.25 -1.35 -11.01
N ALA A 75 0.84 -0.80 -11.56
CA ALA A 75 0.81 0.00 -12.80
C ALA A 75 0.37 -0.83 -14.01
N MET A 76 0.80 -2.07 -14.10
CA MET A 76 0.33 -2.99 -15.14
C MET A 76 -1.17 -3.28 -15.01
N ALA A 77 -1.62 -3.60 -13.81
CA ALA A 77 -3.02 -3.91 -13.54
C ALA A 77 -3.95 -2.69 -13.71
N ALA A 78 -3.47 -1.47 -13.46
CA ALA A 78 -4.25 -0.26 -13.65
C ALA A 78 -4.71 -0.06 -15.11
N ARG A 79 -4.00 -0.62 -16.09
CA ARG A 79 -4.38 -0.53 -17.52
C ARG A 79 -5.62 -1.36 -17.85
N ASN A 80 -5.72 -2.56 -17.27
CA ASN A 80 -6.87 -3.46 -17.46
C ASN A 80 -7.16 -4.23 -16.16
N PRO A 81 -7.82 -3.60 -15.16
CA PRO A 81 -7.94 -4.18 -13.82
C PRO A 81 -8.80 -5.43 -13.75
N LEU A 82 -9.68 -5.68 -14.74
CA LEU A 82 -10.50 -6.89 -14.77
C LEU A 82 -9.73 -8.08 -15.35
N GLU A 83 -8.86 -7.87 -16.32
CA GLU A 83 -7.97 -8.91 -16.85
C GLU A 83 -6.96 -9.34 -15.79
N TYR A 84 -6.41 -8.38 -15.05
CA TYR A 84 -5.45 -8.62 -13.96
C TYR A 84 -6.12 -8.60 -12.58
N SER A 85 -7.34 -9.13 -12.47
CA SER A 85 -8.14 -9.05 -11.21
C SER A 85 -7.47 -9.69 -10.00
N ILE A 86 -6.52 -10.60 -10.21
CA ILE A 86 -5.69 -11.17 -9.14
C ILE A 86 -4.86 -10.11 -8.42
N VAL A 87 -4.47 -9.02 -9.11
CA VAL A 87 -3.64 -7.97 -8.53
C VAL A 87 -4.40 -7.14 -7.50
N PRO A 88 -5.59 -6.55 -7.79
CA PRO A 88 -6.36 -5.88 -6.75
C PRO A 88 -6.78 -6.82 -5.60
N ILE A 89 -7.03 -8.11 -5.85
CA ILE A 89 -7.25 -9.10 -4.79
C ILE A 89 -6.01 -9.21 -3.90
N GLY A 90 -4.83 -9.38 -4.48
CA GLY A 90 -3.58 -9.44 -3.73
C GLY A 90 -3.29 -8.18 -2.90
N PHE A 91 -3.65 -6.97 -3.40
CA PHE A 91 -3.55 -5.75 -2.60
C PHE A 91 -4.56 -5.70 -1.46
N ILE A 92 -5.79 -6.20 -1.65
CA ILE A 92 -6.77 -6.34 -0.56
C ILE A 92 -6.20 -7.24 0.54
N GLU A 93 -5.70 -8.41 0.18
CA GLU A 93 -5.08 -9.35 1.12
C GLU A 93 -3.88 -8.72 1.83
N PHE A 94 -2.99 -8.06 1.08
CA PHE A 94 -1.83 -7.38 1.63
C PHE A 94 -2.22 -6.33 2.68
N PHE A 95 -3.21 -5.48 2.40
CA PHE A 95 -3.66 -4.45 3.34
C PHE A 95 -4.35 -5.04 4.56
N LEU A 96 -5.14 -6.11 4.39
CA LEU A 96 -5.77 -6.82 5.50
C LEU A 96 -4.74 -7.49 6.41
N LEU A 97 -3.79 -8.24 5.85
CA LEU A 97 -2.71 -8.88 6.61
C LEU A 97 -1.87 -7.84 7.35
N ARG A 98 -1.55 -6.73 6.68
CA ARG A 98 -0.82 -5.62 7.30
C ARG A 98 -1.58 -5.04 8.50
N ASN A 99 -2.90 -4.86 8.41
CA ASN A 99 -3.72 -4.38 9.51
C ASN A 99 -3.79 -5.39 10.66
N ILE A 100 -3.92 -6.68 10.35
CA ILE A 100 -3.86 -7.76 11.35
C ILE A 100 -2.53 -7.72 12.10
N HIS A 101 -1.40 -7.65 11.39
CA HIS A 101 -0.08 -7.57 12.02
C HIS A 101 0.07 -6.32 12.89
N ARG A 102 -0.39 -5.16 12.42
CA ARG A 102 -0.33 -3.92 13.21
C ARG A 102 -1.14 -3.98 14.49
N HIS A 103 -2.26 -4.71 14.48
CA HIS A 103 -3.07 -4.92 15.67
C HIS A 103 -2.43 -5.93 16.63
N LEU A 104 -1.98 -7.07 16.10
CA LEU A 104 -1.39 -8.15 16.91
C LEU A 104 -0.04 -7.75 17.53
N TYR A 105 0.77 -6.99 16.82
CA TYR A 105 2.14 -6.61 17.19
C TYR A 105 2.30 -5.11 17.45
N SER A 106 1.24 -4.47 17.97
CA SER A 106 1.25 -3.02 18.26
C SER A 106 2.27 -2.64 19.34
N GLN A 107 2.48 -3.51 20.32
CA GLN A 107 3.48 -3.30 21.38
C GLN A 107 4.90 -3.36 20.82
N GLU A 108 5.21 -4.33 19.97
CA GLU A 108 6.52 -4.44 19.31
C GLU A 108 6.81 -3.27 18.38
N LEU A 109 5.76 -2.71 17.73
CA LEU A 109 5.90 -1.50 16.93
C LEU A 109 6.25 -0.27 17.79
N TYR A 110 5.65 -0.16 18.97
CA TYR A 110 5.96 0.91 19.90
C TYR A 110 7.37 0.74 20.51
N GLU A 111 7.67 -0.43 21.09
CA GLU A 111 8.93 -0.71 21.76
C GLU A 111 10.13 -0.75 20.81
N GLY A 112 9.94 -1.31 19.60
CA GLY A 112 11.01 -1.49 18.64
C GLY A 112 11.26 -0.31 17.72
N PHE A 113 10.24 0.51 17.45
CA PHE A 113 10.30 1.58 16.45
C PHE A 113 9.74 2.92 16.93
N GLY A 114 9.28 3.04 18.17
CA GLY A 114 8.71 4.27 18.71
C GLY A 114 7.35 4.68 18.12
N VAL A 115 6.73 3.83 17.30
CA VAL A 115 5.46 4.17 16.61
C VAL A 115 4.34 4.31 17.60
N SER A 116 3.80 5.53 17.75
CA SER A 116 2.72 5.81 18.69
C SER A 116 1.41 5.07 18.32
N SER A 117 0.55 4.82 19.32
CA SER A 117 -0.77 4.21 19.09
C SER A 117 -1.60 5.01 18.07
N LEU A 118 -1.59 6.34 18.16
CA LEU A 118 -2.30 7.20 17.21
C LEU A 118 -1.81 6.99 15.76
N THR A 119 -0.49 6.97 15.54
CA THR A 119 0.09 6.73 14.21
C THR A 119 -0.26 5.32 13.72
N ASN A 120 -0.24 4.34 14.63
CA ASN A 120 -0.65 2.98 14.34
C ASN A 120 -2.11 2.91 13.88
N ASP A 121 -3.03 3.55 14.61
CA ASP A 121 -4.45 3.55 14.30
C ASP A 121 -4.77 4.29 12.99
N LEU A 122 -4.19 5.48 12.78
CA LEU A 122 -4.37 6.23 11.53
C LEU A 122 -3.88 5.43 10.31
N THR A 123 -2.76 4.75 10.44
CA THR A 123 -2.22 3.90 9.37
C THR A 123 -3.12 2.68 9.11
N THR A 124 -3.66 2.07 10.17
CA THR A 124 -4.61 0.96 10.08
C THR A 124 -5.90 1.39 9.36
N VAL A 125 -6.45 2.54 9.71
CA VAL A 125 -7.62 3.12 9.02
C VAL A 125 -7.31 3.38 7.55
N PHE A 126 -6.15 3.97 7.25
CA PHE A 126 -5.73 4.27 5.87
C PHE A 126 -5.67 3.01 4.98
N PHE A 127 -5.05 1.93 5.45
CA PHE A 127 -5.01 0.67 4.70
C PHE A 127 -6.35 -0.04 4.66
N GLY A 128 -7.15 0.04 5.72
CA GLY A 128 -8.51 -0.50 5.76
C GLY A 128 -9.41 0.15 4.71
N VAL A 129 -9.38 1.47 4.60
CA VAL A 129 -10.15 2.21 3.58
C VAL A 129 -9.74 1.81 2.16
N GLN A 130 -8.44 1.63 1.90
CA GLN A 130 -7.96 1.17 0.60
C GLN A 130 -8.45 -0.24 0.26
N ALA A 131 -8.38 -1.18 1.22
CA ALA A 131 -8.87 -2.54 1.04
C ALA A 131 -10.37 -2.56 0.72
N ILE A 132 -11.17 -1.79 1.48
CA ILE A 132 -12.63 -1.69 1.28
C ILE A 132 -12.93 -1.06 -0.09
N ALA A 133 -12.23 -0.01 -0.48
CA ALA A 133 -12.43 0.66 -1.76
C ALA A 133 -12.09 -0.28 -2.94
N LEU A 134 -10.96 -1.00 -2.88
CA LEU A 134 -10.60 -2.00 -3.90
C LEU A 134 -11.66 -3.10 -4.00
N ALA A 135 -12.08 -3.67 -2.87
CA ALA A 135 -13.09 -4.72 -2.82
C ALA A 135 -14.45 -4.24 -3.37
N GLY A 136 -14.87 -3.04 -2.97
CA GLY A 136 -16.13 -2.44 -3.43
C GLY A 136 -16.16 -2.18 -4.93
N PHE A 137 -15.10 -1.59 -5.49
CA PHE A 137 -15.00 -1.35 -6.93
C PHE A 137 -14.89 -2.66 -7.70
N LEU A 138 -14.10 -3.63 -7.22
CA LEU A 138 -13.95 -4.94 -7.87
C LEU A 138 -15.28 -5.67 -7.93
N TRP A 139 -16.00 -5.72 -6.80
CA TRP A 139 -17.32 -6.33 -6.74
C TRP A 139 -18.35 -5.63 -7.65
N ALA A 140 -18.38 -4.28 -7.64
CA ALA A 140 -19.29 -3.53 -8.50
C ALA A 140 -18.99 -3.70 -10.00
N ALA A 141 -17.70 -3.86 -10.36
CA ALA A 141 -17.28 -4.08 -11.74
C ALA A 141 -17.65 -5.49 -12.28
N HIS A 142 -17.78 -6.50 -11.40
CA HIS A 142 -18.19 -7.86 -11.77
C HIS A 142 -19.72 -8.09 -11.73
N ARG A 143 -20.50 -7.16 -11.21
CA ARG A 143 -21.98 -7.24 -11.28
C ARG A 143 -22.44 -6.90 -12.70
N LYS A 144 -22.80 -7.93 -13.44
CA LYS A 144 -23.48 -7.84 -14.74
C LYS A 144 -24.98 -7.52 -14.55
#